data_c91bbd61e9b9dec4dc224e11216e2bc3
#
_entry.id   c91bbd61e9b9dec4dc224e11216e2bc3
#
_cell.length_a   1.000
_cell.length_b   1.000
_cell.length_c   1.000
_cell.angle_alpha   90.00
_cell.angle_beta   90.00
_cell.angle_gamma   90.00
#
_symmetry.space_group_name_H-M   'P 1'
#
loop_
_entity.id
_entity.type
_entity.pdbx_description
1 polymer ?
#
loop_
_entity_poly.entity_id
_entity_poly.type
_entity_poly.pdbx_seq_one_letter_code
_entity_poly.pdbx_strand_id
1 'polypeptide(L)'
;MRNWSRLVRSCLLAIVVASALVACSDGENPSSGGSVPPSGQPSATTPATPGTPSSTSTTPAPDPECAPGPGRTVKQLPALTVAEVVVPPLTYGDKSTGEQKTAIDGFTVPAQTIDAGCVIQYDAPGGCLGAVKITGATIPPVTIPGSVLAGGRKNFPAVTVAGAVAPAVTSPQICQVKTGGVLPTVTRKGVVRRGVARNGAARPGGFVKGDGDLPDLRIETVKVPEVRLPDVDVDPARLESRKLPGQEKVEVFTGEGKISYVAPGDVLFDTDQATIRPDAAKALHAIALKIKAGAPNAKLRVEGHTDDRGDATYGLRLSERRAQAVALYLIRTEHFAASLITTKGFGETAPAVPNSSDANRQKNRRVVITVASR
;
A
#
# COMPACT_ATOMS: atom_id res chain seq x y z
N MET A 1 -19.23 -41.51 -30.23
CA MET A 1 -20.26 -42.24 -29.50
C MET A 1 -20.10 -42.08 -28.02
N ARG A 2 -21.20 -41.75 -27.39
CA ARG A 2 -21.53 -41.62 -25.96
C ARG A 2 -21.16 -40.34 -25.25
N ASN A 3 -22.14 -39.47 -25.27
CA ASN A 3 -22.68 -38.55 -24.27
C ASN A 3 -22.50 -38.97 -22.82
N TRP A 4 -22.19 -38.00 -21.93
CA TRP A 4 -22.93 -37.90 -20.69
C TRP A 4 -23.01 -36.41 -20.23
N SER A 5 -24.27 -36.04 -20.09
CA SER A 5 -24.77 -34.75 -19.63
C SER A 5 -25.01 -34.76 -18.12
N ARG A 6 -25.02 -33.53 -17.54
CA ARG A 6 -25.77 -33.07 -16.37
C ARG A 6 -25.32 -33.48 -14.97
N LEU A 7 -25.00 -32.46 -14.16
CA LEU A 7 -25.87 -32.07 -13.04
C LEU A 7 -25.44 -30.73 -12.45
N VAL A 8 -26.33 -29.76 -12.65
CA VAL A 8 -26.38 -28.48 -11.94
C VAL A 8 -26.86 -28.77 -10.53
N ARG A 9 -26.17 -28.25 -9.48
CA ARG A 9 -26.76 -28.04 -8.17
C ARG A 9 -26.43 -26.63 -7.66
N SER A 10 -27.46 -25.80 -7.71
CA SER A 10 -27.58 -24.55 -6.99
C SER A 10 -27.50 -24.80 -5.48
N CYS A 11 -26.62 -24.05 -4.79
CA CYS A 11 -26.75 -23.80 -3.36
C CYS A 11 -26.93 -22.31 -3.14
N LEU A 12 -28.17 -21.94 -2.85
CA LEU A 12 -28.52 -20.67 -2.21
C LEU A 12 -28.00 -20.71 -0.77
N LEU A 13 -27.19 -19.74 -0.39
CA LEU A 13 -26.87 -19.50 1.01
C LEU A 13 -27.46 -18.14 1.41
N ALA A 14 -28.43 -18.19 2.30
CA ALA A 14 -29.09 -17.05 2.90
C ALA A 14 -28.14 -16.32 3.86
N ILE A 15 -28.04 -15.01 3.71
CA ILE A 15 -27.34 -14.11 4.64
C ILE A 15 -28.34 -13.67 5.70
N VAL A 16 -28.12 -14.08 6.95
CA VAL A 16 -28.83 -13.61 8.13
C VAL A 16 -28.15 -12.33 8.62
N VAL A 17 -28.88 -11.22 8.58
CA VAL A 17 -28.49 -9.94 9.20
C VAL A 17 -28.92 -10.00 10.67
N ALA A 18 -27.96 -9.99 11.58
CA ALA A 18 -28.21 -9.82 13.01
C ALA A 18 -28.03 -8.36 13.39
N SER A 19 -29.13 -7.69 13.69
CA SER A 19 -29.19 -6.37 14.31
C SER A 19 -28.99 -6.51 15.81
N ALA A 20 -27.96 -5.89 16.37
CA ALA A 20 -27.79 -5.74 17.81
C ALA A 20 -28.26 -4.34 18.25
N LEU A 21 -29.33 -4.29 18.97
CA LEU A 21 -29.80 -3.15 19.77
C LEU A 21 -28.98 -3.10 21.07
N VAL A 22 -28.41 -1.94 21.37
CA VAL A 22 -27.87 -1.62 22.71
C VAL A 22 -28.70 -0.52 23.30
N ALA A 23 -29.29 -0.83 24.46
CA ALA A 23 -30.16 0.01 25.25
C ALA A 23 -29.36 1.06 26.03
N CYS A 24 -30.03 2.22 26.23
CA CYS A 24 -29.65 3.29 27.14
C CYS A 24 -29.82 2.86 28.61
N SER A 25 -28.95 3.34 29.48
CA SER A 25 -29.25 3.46 30.90
C SER A 25 -28.82 4.82 31.44
N ASP A 26 -29.77 5.48 32.09
CA ASP A 26 -29.70 6.77 32.76
C ASP A 26 -28.81 6.73 34.00
N GLY A 27 -28.24 7.89 34.36
CA GLY A 27 -27.53 8.07 35.63
C GLY A 27 -27.31 9.55 35.94
N GLU A 28 -28.08 10.01 36.88
CA GLU A 28 -28.39 11.31 37.45
C GLU A 28 -27.24 12.28 37.77
N ASN A 29 -27.67 13.55 37.74
CA ASN A 29 -27.07 14.82 38.20
C ASN A 29 -26.92 14.91 39.73
N PRO A 30 -26.09 15.77 40.39
CA PRO A 30 -26.59 17.14 40.63
C PRO A 30 -25.60 18.33 40.69
N SER A 31 -26.18 19.44 40.24
CA SER A 31 -26.18 20.83 40.70
C SER A 31 -24.99 21.54 41.37
N SER A 32 -24.70 22.75 40.92
CA SER A 32 -24.86 24.09 41.51
C SER A 32 -24.06 25.09 40.68
N GLY A 33 -24.51 26.24 40.27
CA GLY A 33 -25.08 27.33 40.86
C GLY A 33 -24.52 28.60 40.24
N GLY A 34 -25.38 29.52 39.80
CA GLY A 34 -25.07 30.93 39.94
C GLY A 34 -24.78 31.81 38.71
N SER A 35 -25.80 32.62 38.39
CA SER A 35 -25.76 34.04 38.00
C SER A 35 -25.82 34.44 36.52
N VAL A 36 -27.01 34.85 36.10
CA VAL A 36 -27.31 35.84 35.03
C VAL A 36 -27.40 37.23 35.69
N PRO A 37 -27.07 38.39 35.06
CA PRO A 37 -27.79 39.09 34.01
C PRO A 37 -26.89 40.06 33.15
N PRO A 38 -27.46 41.04 32.42
CA PRO A 38 -28.64 41.18 31.58
C PRO A 38 -28.39 41.70 30.14
N SER A 39 -29.44 41.60 29.36
CA SER A 39 -29.80 42.28 28.10
C SER A 39 -29.03 43.51 27.62
N GLY A 40 -28.64 43.51 26.34
CA GLY A 40 -28.26 44.66 25.55
C GLY A 40 -28.64 44.49 24.07
N GLN A 41 -29.32 45.46 23.57
CA GLN A 41 -30.09 45.73 22.37
C GLN A 41 -29.47 45.36 21.01
N PRO A 42 -30.26 45.23 19.91
CA PRO A 42 -29.82 44.75 18.61
C PRO A 42 -29.14 45.85 17.77
N SER A 43 -27.98 45.55 17.29
CA SER A 43 -27.31 46.36 16.26
C SER A 43 -27.55 45.78 14.87
N ALA A 44 -27.79 46.69 13.94
CA ALA A 44 -28.16 46.47 12.57
C ALA A 44 -27.25 45.54 11.79
N THR A 45 -27.84 44.55 11.10
CA THR A 45 -27.22 43.66 10.15
C THR A 45 -26.93 44.40 8.84
N THR A 46 -25.66 44.60 8.51
CA THR A 46 -25.18 44.91 7.16
C THR A 46 -25.22 43.62 6.33
N PRO A 47 -25.64 43.67 5.05
CA PRO A 47 -25.63 42.47 4.21
C PRO A 47 -24.19 42.01 3.91
N ALA A 48 -23.88 40.79 4.26
CA ALA A 48 -22.61 40.14 3.90
C ALA A 48 -22.55 39.90 2.41
N THR A 49 -21.53 40.43 1.76
CA THR A 49 -21.11 40.10 0.40
C THR A 49 -20.87 38.57 0.30
N PRO A 50 -21.30 37.89 -0.76
CA PRO A 50 -21.03 36.48 -0.93
C PRO A 50 -19.52 36.27 -1.07
N GLY A 51 -18.89 35.70 -0.03
CA GLY A 51 -17.49 35.30 -0.07
C GLY A 51 -17.30 34.21 -1.11
N THR A 52 -16.42 34.47 -2.06
CA THR A 52 -15.89 33.48 -3.00
C THR A 52 -15.37 32.28 -2.21
N PRO A 53 -15.82 31.04 -2.46
CA PRO A 53 -15.22 29.88 -1.80
C PRO A 53 -13.80 29.73 -2.29
N SER A 54 -12.85 30.05 -1.42
CA SER A 54 -11.43 29.74 -1.61
C SER A 54 -11.28 28.24 -1.49
N SER A 55 -11.29 27.54 -2.60
CA SER A 55 -10.96 26.11 -2.68
C SER A 55 -9.45 25.97 -2.49
N THR A 56 -9.01 25.90 -1.23
CA THR A 56 -7.71 25.33 -0.89
C THR A 56 -7.72 23.87 -1.31
N SER A 57 -7.12 23.59 -2.46
CA SER A 57 -6.76 22.24 -2.90
C SER A 57 -5.70 21.72 -1.93
N THR A 58 -6.13 21.10 -0.83
CA THR A 58 -5.24 20.32 0.03
C THR A 58 -4.88 19.05 -0.75
N THR A 59 -3.66 19.00 -1.26
CA THR A 59 -3.08 17.74 -1.74
C THR A 59 -3.14 16.76 -0.56
N PRO A 60 -3.83 15.62 -0.67
CA PRO A 60 -3.88 14.64 0.40
C PRO A 60 -2.47 14.23 0.79
N ALA A 61 -2.19 14.12 2.09
CA ALA A 61 -0.92 13.65 2.58
C ALA A 61 -0.66 12.23 2.04
N PRO A 62 0.55 11.94 1.51
CA PRO A 62 0.86 10.61 1.03
C PRO A 62 0.69 9.60 2.17
N ASP A 63 0.18 8.40 1.85
CA ASP A 63 0.04 7.29 2.80
C ASP A 63 1.39 7.09 3.51
N PRO A 64 1.46 7.19 4.84
CA PRO A 64 2.72 7.05 5.59
C PRO A 64 3.40 5.70 5.37
N GLU A 65 2.65 4.66 4.98
CA GLU A 65 3.24 3.38 4.58
C GLU A 65 4.05 3.47 3.28
N CYS A 66 3.74 4.42 2.40
CA CYS A 66 4.45 4.66 1.15
C CYS A 66 5.77 5.43 1.31
N ALA A 67 6.14 5.83 2.52
CA ALA A 67 7.44 6.46 2.75
C ALA A 67 8.58 5.43 2.62
N PRO A 68 9.67 5.74 1.91
CA PRO A 68 10.87 4.92 1.92
C PRO A 68 11.38 4.72 3.35
N GLY A 69 11.85 3.52 3.65
CA GLY A 69 12.34 3.22 4.99
C GLY A 69 13.22 1.97 5.02
N PRO A 70 13.91 1.72 6.13
CA PRO A 70 14.72 0.52 6.27
C PRO A 70 13.86 -0.74 6.19
N GLY A 71 14.39 -1.77 5.55
CA GLY A 71 13.72 -3.07 5.42
C GLY A 71 12.61 -3.12 4.37
N ARG A 72 12.50 -2.13 3.49
CA ARG A 72 11.53 -2.13 2.40
C ARG A 72 11.98 -1.30 1.19
N THR A 73 11.56 -1.73 0.01
CA THR A 73 11.64 -0.95 -1.24
C THR A 73 10.25 -0.47 -1.58
N VAL A 74 10.12 0.81 -1.93
CA VAL A 74 8.85 1.44 -2.25
C VAL A 74 8.89 2.02 -3.65
N LYS A 75 7.95 1.59 -4.51
CA LYS A 75 7.71 2.17 -5.83
C LYS A 75 6.44 3.02 -5.76
N GLN A 76 6.55 4.31 -5.99
CA GLN A 76 5.42 5.23 -5.98
C GLN A 76 4.48 4.99 -7.18
N LEU A 77 3.20 5.09 -6.94
CA LEU A 77 2.16 5.15 -7.96
C LEU A 77 1.62 6.59 -7.98
N PRO A 78 1.56 7.25 -9.15
CA PRO A 78 1.17 8.66 -9.23
C PRO A 78 -0.30 8.87 -8.84
N ALA A 79 -0.59 10.01 -8.27
CA ALA A 79 -1.96 10.51 -8.15
C ALA A 79 -2.53 10.81 -9.54
N LEU A 80 -3.84 10.70 -9.68
CA LEU A 80 -4.54 11.07 -10.89
C LEU A 80 -5.51 12.21 -10.58
N THR A 81 -5.42 13.32 -11.34
CA THR A 81 -6.33 14.44 -11.21
C THR A 81 -7.31 14.46 -12.39
N VAL A 82 -8.59 14.51 -12.08
CA VAL A 82 -9.66 14.75 -13.04
C VAL A 82 -10.03 16.22 -12.97
N ALA A 83 -9.90 16.91 -14.08
CA ALA A 83 -10.17 18.35 -14.12
C ALA A 83 -11.64 18.67 -13.81
N GLU A 84 -11.88 19.87 -13.30
CA GLU A 84 -13.22 20.40 -13.14
C GLU A 84 -13.91 20.60 -14.51
N VAL A 85 -15.24 20.55 -14.49
CA VAL A 85 -16.08 20.89 -15.65
C VAL A 85 -16.94 22.10 -15.29
N VAL A 86 -16.63 23.25 -15.89
CA VAL A 86 -17.41 24.48 -15.71
C VAL A 86 -18.45 24.56 -16.78
N VAL A 87 -19.70 24.67 -16.38
CA VAL A 87 -20.85 24.90 -17.29
C VAL A 87 -21.35 26.32 -17.05
N PRO A 88 -21.17 27.23 -18.04
CA PRO A 88 -21.61 28.61 -17.87
C PRO A 88 -23.15 28.70 -17.82
N PRO A 89 -23.70 29.76 -17.24
CA PRO A 89 -25.14 30.00 -17.30
C PRO A 89 -25.61 30.19 -18.76
N LEU A 90 -26.79 29.67 -19.08
CA LEU A 90 -27.44 29.91 -20.34
C LEU A 90 -28.26 31.18 -20.23
N THR A 91 -27.87 32.20 -20.97
CA THR A 91 -28.57 33.48 -21.00
C THR A 91 -29.28 33.71 -22.32
N TYR A 92 -30.28 34.56 -22.31
CA TYR A 92 -31.01 35.01 -23.53
C TYR A 92 -31.39 36.48 -23.43
N GLY A 93 -31.52 37.15 -24.58
CA GLY A 93 -32.09 38.49 -24.65
C GLY A 93 -33.63 38.44 -24.62
N ASP A 94 -34.23 39.16 -23.69
CA ASP A 94 -35.68 39.35 -23.65
C ASP A 94 -36.13 40.09 -24.90
N LYS A 95 -37.10 39.55 -25.64
CA LYS A 95 -37.55 40.09 -26.92
C LYS A 95 -38.27 41.43 -26.77
N SER A 96 -38.83 41.71 -25.59
CA SER A 96 -39.60 42.93 -25.33
C SER A 96 -38.73 44.08 -24.80
N THR A 97 -37.73 43.78 -23.98
CA THR A 97 -36.88 44.78 -23.33
C THR A 97 -35.44 44.81 -23.83
N GLY A 98 -34.96 43.74 -24.50
CA GLY A 98 -33.57 43.57 -24.90
C GLY A 98 -32.63 43.25 -23.74
N GLU A 99 -33.14 43.10 -22.50
CA GLU A 99 -32.37 42.80 -21.32
C GLU A 99 -31.88 41.34 -21.31
N GLN A 100 -30.66 41.10 -20.84
CA GLN A 100 -30.12 39.76 -20.72
C GLN A 100 -30.71 39.08 -19.47
N LYS A 101 -31.36 37.93 -19.68
CA LYS A 101 -31.95 37.11 -18.61
C LYS A 101 -31.30 35.74 -18.58
N THR A 102 -31.15 35.15 -17.39
CA THR A 102 -30.65 33.80 -17.21
C THR A 102 -31.77 32.78 -17.35
N ALA A 103 -31.65 31.89 -18.33
CA ALA A 103 -32.58 30.79 -18.54
C ALA A 103 -32.26 29.57 -17.66
N ILE A 104 -31.00 29.26 -17.51
CA ILE A 104 -30.49 28.16 -16.68
C ILE A 104 -29.22 28.66 -16.01
N ASP A 105 -29.13 28.45 -14.70
CA ASP A 105 -27.92 28.79 -13.93
C ASP A 105 -26.74 27.91 -14.34
N GLY A 106 -25.55 28.51 -14.34
CA GLY A 106 -24.31 27.78 -14.50
C GLY A 106 -23.97 26.96 -13.24
N PHE A 107 -23.09 26.00 -13.41
CA PHE A 107 -22.59 25.19 -12.30
C PHE A 107 -21.18 24.65 -12.61
N THR A 108 -20.53 24.19 -11.58
CA THR A 108 -19.22 23.53 -11.70
C THR A 108 -19.31 22.10 -11.17
N VAL A 109 -18.81 21.15 -11.94
CA VAL A 109 -18.50 19.82 -11.42
C VAL A 109 -17.05 19.90 -10.92
N PRO A 110 -16.79 19.77 -9.62
CA PRO A 110 -15.46 20.03 -9.08
C PRO A 110 -14.44 19.04 -9.57
N ALA A 111 -13.18 19.47 -9.63
CA ALA A 111 -12.05 18.60 -9.86
C ALA A 111 -12.02 17.48 -8.81
N GLN A 112 -11.56 16.32 -9.22
CA GLN A 112 -11.39 15.16 -8.32
C GLN A 112 -9.95 14.70 -8.35
N THR A 113 -9.41 14.39 -7.19
CA THR A 113 -8.08 13.78 -7.06
C THR A 113 -8.24 12.34 -6.58
N ILE A 114 -7.55 11.43 -7.26
CA ILE A 114 -7.38 10.07 -6.82
C ILE A 114 -5.98 10.00 -6.22
N ASP A 115 -5.92 9.61 -4.96
CA ASP A 115 -4.69 9.68 -4.18
C ASP A 115 -3.58 8.81 -4.77
N ALA A 116 -2.35 9.28 -4.60
CA ALA A 116 -1.17 8.50 -4.90
C ALA A 116 -1.14 7.24 -4.03
N GLY A 117 -0.62 6.17 -4.59
CA GLY A 117 -0.40 4.93 -3.87
C GLY A 117 1.03 4.44 -3.99
N CYS A 118 1.28 3.22 -3.58
CA CYS A 118 2.59 2.60 -3.74
C CYS A 118 2.54 1.08 -3.81
N VAL A 119 3.64 0.53 -4.30
CA VAL A 119 4.00 -0.88 -4.18
C VAL A 119 5.12 -0.97 -3.16
N ILE A 120 4.92 -1.76 -2.12
CA ILE A 120 5.89 -1.99 -1.05
C ILE A 120 6.38 -3.44 -1.16
N GLN A 121 7.68 -3.60 -1.29
CA GLN A 121 8.34 -4.91 -1.19
C GLN A 121 9.18 -4.92 0.07
N TYR A 122 8.83 -5.78 1.01
CA TYR A 122 9.53 -5.90 2.29
C TYR A 122 10.76 -6.78 2.16
N ASP A 123 11.83 -6.39 2.81
CA ASP A 123 13.00 -7.25 2.95
C ASP A 123 12.65 -8.50 3.76
N ALA A 124 13.32 -9.60 3.43
CA ALA A 124 13.16 -10.84 4.15
C ALA A 124 14.53 -11.40 4.55
N PRO A 125 14.59 -12.22 5.63
CA PRO A 125 15.80 -12.93 5.97
C PRO A 125 16.18 -13.91 4.87
N GLY A 126 17.45 -14.33 4.82
CA GLY A 126 17.93 -15.31 3.83
C GLY A 126 17.07 -16.57 3.81
N GLY A 127 16.73 -17.04 2.62
CA GLY A 127 15.83 -18.18 2.43
C GLY A 127 14.34 -17.82 2.35
N CYS A 128 13.99 -16.54 2.38
CA CYS A 128 12.61 -16.08 2.27
C CYS A 128 12.44 -15.03 1.15
N LEU A 129 11.30 -15.06 0.48
CA LEU A 129 10.79 -13.98 -0.35
C LEU A 129 9.98 -13.03 0.54
N GLY A 130 10.27 -11.74 0.48
CA GLY A 130 9.59 -10.74 1.30
C GLY A 130 8.11 -10.59 0.97
N ALA A 131 7.35 -10.07 1.93
CA ALA A 131 5.96 -9.69 1.67
C ALA A 131 5.89 -8.58 0.61
N VAL A 132 4.79 -8.54 -0.12
CA VAL A 132 4.47 -7.48 -1.08
C VAL A 132 3.12 -6.89 -0.72
N LYS A 133 3.03 -5.57 -0.70
CA LYS A 133 1.77 -4.85 -0.53
C LYS A 133 1.61 -3.85 -1.68
N ILE A 134 0.44 -3.86 -2.30
CA ILE A 134 0.01 -2.84 -3.26
C ILE A 134 -1.14 -2.10 -2.59
N THR A 135 -1.01 -0.80 -2.41
CA THR A 135 -2.06 0.03 -1.78
C THR A 135 -3.34 0.02 -2.61
N GLY A 136 -4.47 0.13 -1.96
CA GLY A 136 -5.76 0.34 -2.62
C GLY A 136 -5.84 1.74 -3.25
N ALA A 137 -6.88 1.94 -4.05
CA ALA A 137 -7.21 3.25 -4.61
C ALA A 137 -8.72 3.36 -4.80
N THR A 138 -9.24 4.58 -4.66
CA THR A 138 -10.67 4.85 -4.80
C THR A 138 -10.89 5.95 -5.83
N ILE A 139 -11.72 5.66 -6.83
CA ILE A 139 -12.25 6.68 -7.74
C ILE A 139 -13.55 7.19 -7.11
N PRO A 140 -13.64 8.47 -6.72
CA PRO A 140 -14.85 8.98 -6.10
C PRO A 140 -16.03 9.00 -7.10
N PRO A 141 -17.29 9.00 -6.61
CA PRO A 141 -18.45 9.18 -7.46
C PRO A 141 -18.43 10.56 -8.11
N VAL A 142 -19.16 10.74 -9.20
CA VAL A 142 -19.37 12.03 -9.85
C VAL A 142 -20.84 12.31 -10.01
N THR A 143 -21.24 13.54 -9.70
CA THR A 143 -22.61 14.02 -9.90
C THR A 143 -22.61 15.25 -10.79
N ILE A 144 -23.36 15.20 -11.86
CA ILE A 144 -23.73 16.38 -12.65
C ILE A 144 -25.03 16.90 -12.07
N PRO A 145 -25.06 18.11 -11.51
CA PRO A 145 -26.28 18.65 -10.91
C PRO A 145 -27.43 18.76 -11.93
N GLY A 146 -28.64 18.64 -11.44
CA GLY A 146 -29.81 18.96 -12.21
C GLY A 146 -29.91 20.49 -12.50
N SER A 147 -30.70 20.85 -13.46
CA SER A 147 -31.00 22.26 -13.75
C SER A 147 -32.47 22.40 -14.12
N VAL A 148 -33.03 23.52 -13.76
CA VAL A 148 -34.42 23.85 -14.07
C VAL A 148 -34.46 25.11 -14.94
N LEU A 149 -35.15 25.04 -16.06
CA LEU A 149 -35.37 26.23 -16.89
C LEU A 149 -36.22 27.25 -16.13
N ALA A 150 -35.89 28.53 -16.23
CA ALA A 150 -36.62 29.62 -15.63
C ALA A 150 -38.14 29.47 -15.84
N GLY A 151 -38.93 29.63 -14.80
CA GLY A 151 -40.38 29.40 -14.82
C GLY A 151 -40.80 27.93 -14.71
N GLY A 152 -39.88 26.99 -14.41
CA GLY A 152 -40.23 25.58 -14.17
C GLY A 152 -40.63 24.77 -15.41
N ARG A 153 -40.49 25.32 -16.60
CA ARG A 153 -40.99 24.75 -17.88
C ARG A 153 -40.35 23.44 -18.28
N LYS A 154 -39.11 23.23 -17.89
CA LYS A 154 -38.38 21.97 -18.16
C LYS A 154 -37.36 21.72 -17.08
N ASN A 155 -37.29 20.46 -16.63
CA ASN A 155 -36.34 19.99 -15.64
C ASN A 155 -35.32 19.07 -16.35
N PHE A 156 -34.03 19.27 -16.06
CA PHE A 156 -32.92 18.42 -16.44
C PHE A 156 -32.45 17.71 -15.17
N PRO A 157 -32.76 16.42 -14.99
CA PRO A 157 -32.44 15.74 -13.75
C PRO A 157 -30.91 15.63 -13.52
N ALA A 158 -30.52 15.59 -12.27
CA ALA A 158 -29.15 15.27 -11.91
C ALA A 158 -28.77 13.85 -12.39
N VAL A 159 -27.50 13.68 -12.73
CA VAL A 159 -26.94 12.38 -13.12
C VAL A 159 -25.78 12.07 -12.21
N THR A 160 -25.89 10.95 -11.48
CA THR A 160 -24.83 10.47 -10.59
C THR A 160 -24.30 9.13 -11.09
N VAL A 161 -22.96 9.02 -11.18
CA VAL A 161 -22.27 7.78 -11.46
C VAL A 161 -21.48 7.39 -10.22
N ALA A 162 -21.69 6.16 -9.74
CA ALA A 162 -21.01 5.64 -8.57
C ALA A 162 -19.49 5.59 -8.78
N GLY A 163 -18.74 5.80 -7.71
CA GLY A 163 -17.30 5.61 -7.70
C GLY A 163 -16.90 4.15 -7.86
N ALA A 164 -15.61 3.89 -7.91
CA ALA A 164 -15.05 2.55 -8.00
C ALA A 164 -13.88 2.40 -7.02
N VAL A 165 -13.72 1.19 -6.46
CA VAL A 165 -12.67 0.89 -5.48
C VAL A 165 -11.81 -0.26 -5.98
N ALA A 166 -10.51 -0.03 -6.06
CA ALA A 166 -9.49 -1.06 -6.22
C ALA A 166 -8.95 -1.41 -4.83
N PRO A 167 -9.28 -2.57 -4.25
CA PRO A 167 -8.83 -2.91 -2.90
C PRO A 167 -7.31 -3.10 -2.86
N ALA A 168 -6.71 -2.87 -1.70
CA ALA A 168 -5.31 -3.20 -1.47
C ALA A 168 -5.09 -4.72 -1.60
N VAL A 169 -3.91 -5.09 -2.10
CA VAL A 169 -3.51 -6.49 -2.27
C VAL A 169 -2.23 -6.74 -1.49
N THR A 170 -2.21 -7.82 -0.72
CA THR A 170 -1.02 -8.23 0.06
C THR A 170 -0.67 -9.67 -0.26
N SER A 171 0.61 -9.92 -0.53
CA SER A 171 1.19 -11.25 -0.57
C SER A 171 2.10 -11.43 0.66
N PRO A 172 1.90 -12.46 1.48
CA PRO A 172 2.71 -12.65 2.68
C PRO A 172 4.16 -13.03 2.33
N GLN A 173 5.05 -12.93 3.32
CA GLN A 173 6.37 -13.51 3.23
C GLN A 173 6.29 -15.02 3.03
N ILE A 174 7.12 -15.56 2.14
CA ILE A 174 7.18 -16.99 1.82
C ILE A 174 8.60 -17.46 2.06
N CYS A 175 8.78 -18.43 2.97
CA CYS A 175 10.10 -18.99 3.30
C CYS A 175 10.28 -20.39 2.73
N GLN A 176 11.53 -20.76 2.51
CA GLN A 176 11.93 -22.06 2.02
C GLN A 176 11.54 -23.20 2.99
N VAL A 177 11.52 -22.91 4.27
CA VAL A 177 11.18 -23.92 5.28
C VAL A 177 9.73 -23.80 5.69
N LYS A 178 9.02 -24.91 5.58
CA LYS A 178 7.66 -25.10 6.08
C LYS A 178 7.61 -26.32 6.98
N THR A 179 6.50 -26.52 7.67
CA THR A 179 6.24 -27.74 8.44
C THR A 179 6.45 -28.96 7.53
N GLY A 180 7.42 -29.82 7.89
CA GLY A 180 7.75 -31.04 7.15
C GLY A 180 8.97 -30.99 6.23
N GLY A 181 9.72 -29.87 6.16
CA GLY A 181 10.99 -29.86 5.43
C GLY A 181 11.40 -28.57 4.75
N VAL A 182 12.50 -28.65 4.02
CA VAL A 182 13.11 -27.56 3.27
C VAL A 182 12.73 -27.68 1.79
N LEU A 183 12.22 -26.60 1.21
CA LEU A 183 11.94 -26.52 -0.21
C LEU A 183 13.21 -26.07 -0.95
N PRO A 184 13.64 -26.78 -2.01
CA PRO A 184 14.82 -26.36 -2.80
C PRO A 184 14.53 -25.06 -3.57
N THR A 185 13.28 -24.73 -3.77
CA THR A 185 12.85 -23.53 -4.47
C THR A 185 11.61 -22.94 -3.79
N VAL A 186 11.64 -21.64 -3.60
CA VAL A 186 10.48 -20.86 -3.15
C VAL A 186 10.03 -19.98 -4.31
N THR A 187 8.75 -20.02 -4.61
CA THR A 187 8.16 -19.17 -5.67
C THR A 187 7.02 -18.35 -5.10
N ARG A 188 6.98 -17.07 -5.45
CA ARG A 188 5.83 -16.20 -5.28
C ARG A 188 5.25 -15.97 -6.68
N LYS A 189 3.97 -16.22 -6.86
CA LYS A 189 3.25 -15.82 -8.08
C LYS A 189 3.26 -14.30 -8.20
N GLY A 190 3.04 -13.79 -9.39
CA GLY A 190 2.84 -12.35 -9.60
C GLY A 190 1.72 -11.83 -8.69
N VAL A 191 1.91 -10.65 -8.11
CA VAL A 191 0.92 -9.98 -7.27
C VAL A 191 0.28 -8.88 -8.08
N VAL A 192 -1.01 -8.94 -8.28
CA VAL A 192 -1.74 -8.03 -9.16
C VAL A 192 -2.85 -7.34 -8.38
N ARG A 193 -2.83 -6.00 -8.33
CA ARG A 193 -4.00 -5.21 -7.99
C ARG A 193 -4.71 -4.86 -9.30
N ARG A 194 -5.90 -5.39 -9.49
CA ARG A 194 -6.69 -5.08 -10.67
C ARG A 194 -7.07 -3.60 -10.69
N GLY A 195 -6.98 -3.03 -11.87
CA GLY A 195 -7.49 -1.70 -12.15
C GLY A 195 -9.00 -1.65 -12.05
N VAL A 196 -9.53 -0.46 -11.92
CA VAL A 196 -10.97 -0.18 -11.88
C VAL A 196 -11.29 1.02 -12.73
N ALA A 197 -12.53 1.12 -13.16
CA ALA A 197 -13.01 2.26 -13.91
C ALA A 197 -14.31 2.80 -13.32
N ARG A 198 -14.47 4.12 -13.38
CA ARG A 198 -15.75 4.79 -13.24
C ARG A 198 -16.18 5.24 -14.64
N ASN A 199 -17.34 4.82 -15.07
CA ASN A 199 -17.91 5.24 -16.34
C ASN A 199 -18.05 6.76 -16.41
N GLY A 200 -18.03 7.32 -17.61
CA GLY A 200 -18.35 8.72 -17.82
C GLY A 200 -19.82 9.01 -17.44
N ALA A 201 -20.07 10.23 -17.03
CA ALA A 201 -21.42 10.73 -16.78
C ALA A 201 -21.85 11.69 -17.90
N ALA A 202 -23.09 11.62 -18.32
CA ALA A 202 -23.63 12.58 -19.27
C ALA A 202 -25.05 13.01 -18.83
N ARG A 203 -25.23 14.29 -18.59
CA ARG A 203 -26.58 14.88 -18.48
C ARG A 203 -27.01 15.32 -19.86
N PRO A 204 -28.04 14.72 -20.47
CA PRO A 204 -28.48 15.05 -21.80
C PRO A 204 -28.96 16.49 -21.83
N GLY A 205 -28.64 17.16 -22.90
CA GLY A 205 -29.22 18.47 -23.26
C GLY A 205 -30.61 18.32 -23.87
N GLY A 206 -31.04 19.33 -24.56
CA GLY A 206 -32.33 19.31 -25.25
C GLY A 206 -32.68 20.60 -25.95
N PHE A 207 -33.80 20.56 -26.59
CA PHE A 207 -34.40 21.75 -27.23
C PHE A 207 -35.63 22.19 -26.43
N VAL A 208 -35.77 23.48 -26.23
CA VAL A 208 -36.96 24.11 -25.61
C VAL A 208 -37.47 25.13 -26.57
N LYS A 209 -38.70 24.92 -27.05
CA LYS A 209 -39.38 25.89 -27.89
C LYS A 209 -39.72 27.12 -27.06
N GLY A 210 -39.41 28.28 -27.60
CA GLY A 210 -39.71 29.56 -26.96
C GLY A 210 -41.20 29.82 -26.88
N ASP A 211 -41.59 30.62 -25.88
CA ASP A 211 -42.95 31.05 -25.65
C ASP A 211 -42.92 32.42 -24.93
N GLY A 212 -43.75 33.37 -25.39
CA GLY A 212 -43.70 34.73 -24.88
C GLY A 212 -42.34 35.39 -25.13
N ASP A 213 -41.71 35.89 -24.11
CA ASP A 213 -40.41 36.55 -24.14
C ASP A 213 -39.22 35.61 -24.26
N LEU A 214 -39.44 34.31 -24.03
CA LEU A 214 -38.39 33.29 -24.11
C LEU A 214 -38.16 32.91 -25.58
N PRO A 215 -36.93 33.00 -26.11
CA PRO A 215 -36.60 32.51 -27.45
C PRO A 215 -36.47 30.96 -27.44
N ASP A 216 -36.35 30.37 -28.62
CA ASP A 216 -35.98 28.97 -28.76
C ASP A 216 -34.59 28.75 -28.16
N LEU A 217 -34.45 27.77 -27.27
CA LEU A 217 -33.22 27.49 -26.56
C LEU A 217 -32.71 26.08 -26.86
N ARG A 218 -31.43 25.96 -27.17
CA ARG A 218 -30.73 24.72 -27.27
C ARG A 218 -29.84 24.58 -26.04
N ILE A 219 -30.07 23.50 -25.27
CA ILE A 219 -29.31 23.19 -24.09
C ILE A 219 -28.32 22.07 -24.43
N GLU A 220 -27.06 22.28 -24.15
CA GLU A 220 -26.02 21.34 -24.51
C GLU A 220 -25.95 20.15 -23.53
N THR A 221 -25.45 19.01 -24.05
CA THR A 221 -25.16 17.85 -23.21
C THR A 221 -23.90 18.11 -22.40
N VAL A 222 -24.03 18.00 -21.08
CA VAL A 222 -22.88 18.07 -20.18
C VAL A 222 -22.28 16.69 -20.04
N LYS A 223 -20.97 16.55 -20.26
CA LYS A 223 -20.24 15.29 -20.19
C LYS A 223 -19.09 15.38 -19.21
N VAL A 224 -18.97 14.37 -18.37
CA VAL A 224 -17.77 14.12 -17.52
C VAL A 224 -17.13 12.84 -18.02
N PRO A 225 -15.82 12.81 -18.31
CA PRO A 225 -15.17 11.67 -18.92
C PRO A 225 -15.12 10.44 -18.00
N GLU A 226 -14.92 9.30 -18.62
CA GLU A 226 -14.56 8.07 -17.92
C GLU A 226 -13.20 8.25 -17.22
N VAL A 227 -13.05 7.59 -16.06
CA VAL A 227 -11.79 7.54 -15.31
C VAL A 227 -11.39 6.09 -15.13
N ARG A 228 -10.14 5.76 -15.49
CA ARG A 228 -9.56 4.43 -15.35
C ARG A 228 -8.29 4.46 -14.51
N LEU A 229 -8.22 3.55 -13.56
CA LEU A 229 -6.98 3.15 -12.90
C LEU A 229 -6.47 1.86 -13.55
N PRO A 230 -5.20 1.79 -13.98
CA PRO A 230 -4.64 0.60 -14.58
C PRO A 230 -4.42 -0.51 -13.53
N ASP A 231 -4.21 -1.74 -14.03
CA ASP A 231 -3.64 -2.81 -13.23
C ASP A 231 -2.27 -2.39 -12.70
N VAL A 232 -1.93 -2.88 -11.52
CA VAL A 232 -0.59 -2.74 -10.94
C VAL A 232 -0.05 -4.12 -10.67
N ASP A 233 1.05 -4.45 -11.35
CA ASP A 233 1.66 -5.76 -11.31
C ASP A 233 3.00 -5.74 -10.60
N VAL A 234 3.25 -6.79 -9.83
CA VAL A 234 4.57 -7.16 -9.31
C VAL A 234 4.92 -8.53 -9.86
N ASP A 235 6.05 -8.62 -10.51
CA ASP A 235 6.49 -9.83 -11.17
C ASP A 235 6.56 -11.04 -10.22
N PRO A 236 6.39 -12.27 -10.75
CA PRO A 236 6.68 -13.47 -10.00
C PRO A 236 8.13 -13.45 -9.51
N ALA A 237 8.32 -13.96 -8.29
CA ALA A 237 9.65 -14.06 -7.69
C ALA A 237 10.01 -15.51 -7.42
N ARG A 238 11.30 -15.84 -7.56
CA ARG A 238 11.83 -17.17 -7.31
C ARG A 238 13.13 -17.07 -6.50
N LEU A 239 13.22 -17.91 -5.48
CA LEU A 239 14.41 -18.07 -4.67
C LEU A 239 14.89 -19.52 -4.79
N GLU A 240 16.14 -19.70 -5.20
CA GLU A 240 16.79 -21.01 -5.29
C GLU A 240 17.83 -21.16 -4.21
N SER A 241 17.93 -22.37 -3.64
CA SER A 241 18.99 -22.68 -2.69
C SER A 241 19.93 -23.74 -3.25
N ARG A 242 21.19 -23.59 -2.84
CA ARG A 242 22.27 -24.57 -3.11
C ARG A 242 23.26 -24.57 -1.97
N LYS A 243 24.02 -25.63 -1.85
CA LYS A 243 25.16 -25.64 -0.94
C LYS A 243 26.35 -24.88 -1.52
N LEU A 244 27.12 -24.24 -0.66
CA LEU A 244 28.39 -23.63 -1.09
C LEU A 244 29.41 -24.75 -1.34
N PRO A 245 29.98 -24.86 -2.55
CA PRO A 245 30.95 -25.90 -2.85
C PRO A 245 32.12 -25.89 -1.87
N GLY A 246 32.45 -27.05 -1.29
CA GLY A 246 33.48 -27.22 -0.27
C GLY A 246 33.09 -26.75 1.13
N GLN A 247 31.85 -26.26 1.32
CA GLN A 247 31.30 -25.82 2.59
C GLN A 247 29.82 -26.24 2.70
N GLU A 248 29.61 -27.55 2.83
CA GLU A 248 28.29 -28.19 2.74
C GLU A 248 27.27 -27.72 3.80
N LYS A 249 27.75 -27.12 4.90
CA LYS A 249 26.89 -26.53 5.93
C LYS A 249 26.41 -25.11 5.60
N VAL A 250 27.07 -24.45 4.64
CA VAL A 250 26.68 -23.10 4.19
C VAL A 250 25.67 -23.20 3.05
N GLU A 251 24.55 -22.54 3.19
CA GLU A 251 23.52 -22.46 2.17
C GLU A 251 23.62 -21.13 1.42
N VAL A 252 23.44 -21.18 0.11
CA VAL A 252 23.43 -20.00 -0.76
C VAL A 252 22.05 -19.87 -1.39
N PHE A 253 21.41 -18.74 -1.16
CA PHE A 253 20.11 -18.41 -1.73
C PHE A 253 20.29 -17.33 -2.80
N THR A 254 19.74 -17.59 -3.99
CA THR A 254 19.81 -16.66 -5.13
C THR A 254 18.41 -16.34 -5.61
N GLY A 255 18.08 -15.07 -5.71
CA GLY A 255 16.78 -14.59 -6.20
C GLY A 255 16.58 -13.09 -5.95
N GLU A 256 15.66 -12.48 -6.65
CA GLU A 256 15.29 -11.04 -6.54
C GLU A 256 16.50 -10.08 -6.59
N GLY A 257 17.49 -10.40 -7.43
CA GLY A 257 18.68 -9.57 -7.54
C GLY A 257 19.58 -9.59 -6.29
N LYS A 258 19.47 -10.59 -5.43
CA LYS A 258 20.27 -10.74 -4.19
C LYS A 258 20.86 -12.14 -4.12
N ILE A 259 22.01 -12.24 -3.49
CA ILE A 259 22.64 -13.52 -3.10
C ILE A 259 22.81 -13.47 -1.58
N SER A 260 22.30 -14.48 -0.88
CA SER A 260 22.46 -14.60 0.57
C SER A 260 23.20 -15.87 0.92
N TYR A 261 24.26 -15.74 1.70
CA TYR A 261 25.03 -16.84 2.28
C TYR A 261 24.57 -17.05 3.72
N VAL A 262 24.06 -18.22 4.02
CA VAL A 262 23.54 -18.56 5.35
C VAL A 262 24.48 -19.57 5.99
N ALA A 263 25.16 -19.14 7.03
CA ALA A 263 26.05 -19.96 7.82
C ALA A 263 25.39 -20.28 9.18
N PRO A 264 25.26 -21.56 9.57
CA PRO A 264 24.76 -21.93 10.89
C PRO A 264 25.62 -21.36 12.01
N GLY A 265 24.98 -20.96 13.11
CA GLY A 265 25.67 -20.35 14.24
C GLY A 265 26.67 -21.29 14.92
N ASP A 266 26.35 -22.58 15.01
CA ASP A 266 27.23 -23.64 15.57
C ASP A 266 28.44 -23.96 14.69
N VAL A 267 28.41 -23.57 13.40
CA VAL A 267 29.59 -23.61 12.51
C VAL A 267 30.52 -22.44 12.81
N LEU A 268 29.98 -21.28 13.14
CA LEU A 268 30.76 -20.05 13.30
C LEU A 268 31.21 -19.76 14.70
N PHE A 269 30.44 -20.18 15.71
CA PHE A 269 30.62 -19.81 17.13
C PHE A 269 30.35 -20.97 18.04
N ASP A 270 30.99 -20.95 19.23
CA ASP A 270 30.59 -21.80 20.33
C ASP A 270 29.28 -21.29 20.97
N THR A 271 28.68 -22.13 21.82
CA THR A 271 27.42 -21.78 22.50
C THR A 271 27.61 -20.51 23.32
N ASP A 272 26.65 -19.58 23.17
CA ASP A 272 26.62 -18.25 23.80
C ASP A 272 27.84 -17.35 23.52
N GLN A 273 28.69 -17.72 22.57
CA GLN A 273 29.84 -16.93 22.16
C GLN A 273 29.56 -16.15 20.87
N ALA A 274 30.33 -15.07 20.69
CA ALA A 274 30.41 -14.30 19.48
C ALA A 274 31.84 -14.26 18.89
N THR A 275 32.79 -15.00 19.50
CA THR A 275 34.12 -15.17 18.95
C THR A 275 34.08 -16.20 17.83
N ILE A 276 34.57 -15.83 16.66
CA ILE A 276 34.65 -16.74 15.50
C ILE A 276 35.60 -17.90 15.82
N ARG A 277 35.15 -19.12 15.64
CA ARG A 277 35.96 -20.32 15.80
C ARG A 277 37.06 -20.37 14.75
N PRO A 278 38.25 -20.96 15.09
CA PRO A 278 39.35 -21.08 14.12
C PRO A 278 38.96 -21.87 12.85
N ASP A 279 38.14 -22.92 13.00
CA ASP A 279 37.64 -23.73 11.88
C ASP A 279 36.58 -23.02 11.00
N ALA A 280 35.86 -22.08 11.60
CA ALA A 280 34.88 -21.23 10.87
C ALA A 280 35.53 -20.30 9.84
N ALA A 281 36.78 -19.93 10.03
CA ALA A 281 37.52 -19.08 9.09
C ALA A 281 37.51 -19.63 7.67
N LYS A 282 37.54 -20.94 7.47
CA LYS A 282 37.48 -21.58 6.15
C LYS A 282 36.15 -21.31 5.45
N ALA A 283 35.04 -21.37 6.20
CA ALA A 283 33.70 -21.09 5.64
C ALA A 283 33.55 -19.62 5.27
N LEU A 284 33.98 -18.71 6.13
CA LEU A 284 33.91 -17.27 5.88
C LEU A 284 34.83 -16.85 4.71
N HIS A 285 36.03 -17.43 4.61
CA HIS A 285 36.92 -17.22 3.48
C HIS A 285 36.31 -17.68 2.16
N ALA A 286 35.70 -18.89 2.13
CA ALA A 286 35.03 -19.37 0.92
C ALA A 286 33.86 -18.47 0.50
N ILE A 287 33.09 -17.94 1.44
CA ILE A 287 32.03 -16.95 1.19
C ILE A 287 32.67 -15.67 0.59
N ALA A 288 33.71 -15.15 1.23
CA ALA A 288 34.41 -13.94 0.78
C ALA A 288 34.93 -14.05 -0.63
N LEU A 289 35.56 -15.18 -0.98
CA LEU A 289 36.04 -15.45 -2.35
C LEU A 289 34.89 -15.41 -3.38
N LYS A 290 33.73 -15.99 -3.05
CA LYS A 290 32.58 -15.99 -3.95
C LYS A 290 32.01 -14.58 -4.14
N ILE A 291 31.97 -13.78 -3.07
CA ILE A 291 31.53 -12.38 -3.15
C ILE A 291 32.50 -11.57 -4.01
N LYS A 292 33.81 -11.67 -3.77
CA LYS A 292 34.84 -10.95 -4.54
C LYS A 292 34.81 -11.31 -6.02
N ALA A 293 34.58 -12.59 -6.34
CA ALA A 293 34.51 -13.05 -7.72
C ALA A 293 33.25 -12.56 -8.46
N GLY A 294 32.13 -12.47 -7.77
CA GLY A 294 30.84 -12.14 -8.40
C GLY A 294 30.41 -10.67 -8.26
N ALA A 295 30.78 -10.02 -7.15
CA ALA A 295 30.32 -8.67 -6.81
C ALA A 295 31.31 -7.93 -5.88
N PRO A 296 32.52 -7.59 -6.32
CA PRO A 296 33.61 -7.10 -5.46
C PRO A 296 33.30 -5.80 -4.73
N ASN A 297 32.46 -4.94 -5.29
CA ASN A 297 32.09 -3.64 -4.73
C ASN A 297 30.62 -3.57 -4.29
N ALA A 298 29.97 -4.72 -4.09
CA ALA A 298 28.59 -4.76 -3.65
C ALA A 298 28.47 -4.37 -2.18
N LYS A 299 27.35 -3.76 -1.83
CA LYS A 299 26.96 -3.54 -0.43
C LYS A 299 26.60 -4.88 0.20
N LEU A 300 27.16 -5.12 1.37
CA LEU A 300 26.92 -6.32 2.17
C LEU A 300 26.08 -5.98 3.39
N ARG A 301 25.13 -6.84 3.69
CA ARG A 301 24.38 -6.80 4.95
C ARG A 301 24.65 -8.09 5.72
N VAL A 302 25.19 -7.97 6.91
CA VAL A 302 25.47 -9.09 7.79
C VAL A 302 24.44 -9.11 8.91
N GLU A 303 23.67 -10.19 9.00
CA GLU A 303 22.54 -10.33 9.90
C GLU A 303 22.78 -11.49 10.86
N GLY A 304 22.58 -11.25 12.16
CA GLY A 304 22.65 -12.29 13.19
C GLY A 304 21.24 -12.66 13.68
N HIS A 305 21.03 -13.95 13.94
CA HIS A 305 19.76 -14.48 14.41
C HIS A 305 20.00 -15.50 15.53
N THR A 306 19.05 -15.59 16.47
CA THR A 306 18.98 -16.62 17.52
C THR A 306 17.71 -17.44 17.39
N ASP A 307 17.59 -18.49 18.19
CA ASP A 307 16.33 -19.16 18.46
C ASP A 307 15.56 -18.44 19.58
N ASP A 308 14.45 -19.03 20.02
CA ASP A 308 13.53 -18.53 21.06
C ASP A 308 13.90 -18.96 22.47
N ARG A 309 15.11 -19.50 22.73
CA ARG A 309 15.53 -19.93 24.03
C ARG A 309 16.21 -18.79 24.80
N GLY A 310 15.79 -18.63 26.05
CA GLY A 310 16.36 -17.63 26.95
C GLY A 310 15.71 -16.26 26.85
N ASP A 311 16.42 -15.25 27.36
CA ASP A 311 15.95 -13.87 27.36
C ASP A 311 16.08 -13.23 25.98
N ALA A 312 14.98 -12.64 25.48
CA ALA A 312 14.93 -12.04 24.15
C ALA A 312 15.91 -10.87 23.97
N THR A 313 16.14 -10.07 25.03
CA THR A 313 17.11 -8.97 25.00
C THR A 313 18.54 -9.49 24.95
N TYR A 314 18.82 -10.59 25.66
CA TYR A 314 20.12 -11.27 25.55
C TYR A 314 20.33 -11.83 24.14
N GLY A 315 19.33 -12.53 23.60
CA GLY A 315 19.36 -13.05 22.24
C GLY A 315 19.61 -11.97 21.19
N LEU A 316 18.93 -10.83 21.32
CA LEU A 316 19.16 -9.67 20.46
C LEU A 316 20.62 -9.20 20.51
N ARG A 317 21.14 -8.93 21.70
CA ARG A 317 22.54 -8.49 21.87
C ARG A 317 23.55 -9.54 21.38
N LEU A 318 23.30 -10.82 21.60
CA LEU A 318 24.17 -11.90 21.09
C LEU A 318 24.19 -11.92 19.56
N SER A 319 23.02 -11.78 18.94
CA SER A 319 22.91 -11.75 17.48
C SER A 319 23.62 -10.52 16.86
N GLU A 320 23.56 -9.37 17.51
CA GLU A 320 24.30 -8.16 17.12
C GLU A 320 25.81 -8.37 17.18
N ARG A 321 26.32 -8.88 18.31
CA ARG A 321 27.74 -9.17 18.47
C ARG A 321 28.25 -10.18 17.44
N ARG A 322 27.46 -11.23 17.11
CA ARG A 322 27.79 -12.22 16.08
C ARG A 322 27.85 -11.61 14.68
N ALA A 323 26.88 -10.75 14.33
CA ALA A 323 26.92 -10.04 13.07
C ALA A 323 28.14 -9.12 12.96
N GLN A 324 28.47 -8.40 14.04
CA GLN A 324 29.65 -7.54 14.11
C GLN A 324 30.97 -8.33 13.99
N ALA A 325 31.06 -9.48 14.66
CA ALA A 325 32.25 -10.33 14.56
C ALA A 325 32.52 -10.81 13.14
N VAL A 326 31.49 -11.26 12.42
CA VAL A 326 31.59 -11.65 11.00
C VAL A 326 31.94 -10.43 10.14
N ALA A 327 31.34 -9.28 10.33
CA ALA A 327 31.67 -8.07 9.60
C ALA A 327 33.14 -7.67 9.82
N LEU A 328 33.64 -7.71 11.07
CA LEU A 328 35.03 -7.41 11.38
C LEU A 328 36.00 -8.43 10.74
N TYR A 329 35.62 -9.70 10.66
CA TYR A 329 36.40 -10.71 9.93
C TYR A 329 36.50 -10.37 8.45
N LEU A 330 35.37 -10.02 7.80
CA LEU A 330 35.35 -9.62 6.40
C LEU A 330 36.20 -8.37 6.14
N ILE A 331 36.20 -7.42 7.05
CA ILE A 331 37.00 -6.18 6.93
C ILE A 331 38.47 -6.46 7.15
N ARG A 332 38.83 -7.11 8.28
CA ARG A 332 40.23 -7.22 8.74
C ARG A 332 41.01 -8.33 8.04
N THR A 333 40.33 -9.46 7.83
CA THR A 333 40.98 -10.65 7.26
C THR A 333 40.75 -10.76 5.75
N GLU A 334 39.55 -10.42 5.30
CA GLU A 334 39.20 -10.54 3.88
C GLU A 334 39.30 -9.21 3.13
N HIS A 335 39.69 -8.12 3.80
CA HIS A 335 39.95 -6.82 3.20
C HIS A 335 38.78 -6.18 2.43
N PHE A 336 37.54 -6.40 2.89
CA PHE A 336 36.38 -5.66 2.40
C PHE A 336 36.40 -4.24 2.97
N ALA A 337 35.96 -3.25 2.18
CA ALA A 337 35.82 -1.89 2.65
C ALA A 337 34.70 -1.81 3.71
N ALA A 338 35.00 -1.23 4.87
CA ALA A 338 34.05 -1.08 5.97
C ALA A 338 32.78 -0.31 5.55
N SER A 339 32.90 0.66 4.64
CA SER A 339 31.78 1.44 4.10
C SER A 339 30.76 0.62 3.28
N LEU A 340 31.14 -0.59 2.84
CA LEU A 340 30.26 -1.49 2.10
C LEU A 340 29.48 -2.42 3.02
N ILE A 341 29.80 -2.51 4.31
CA ILE A 341 29.24 -3.52 5.21
C ILE A 341 28.35 -2.85 6.26
N THR A 342 27.12 -3.34 6.36
CA THR A 342 26.18 -3.01 7.42
C THR A 342 25.89 -4.25 8.26
N THR A 343 25.65 -4.08 9.57
CA THR A 343 25.33 -5.16 10.50
C THR A 343 23.98 -4.94 11.15
N LYS A 344 23.27 -6.03 11.45
CA LYS A 344 22.04 -6.02 12.24
C LYS A 344 21.85 -7.31 13.01
N GLY A 345 21.50 -7.21 14.28
CA GLY A 345 20.97 -8.33 15.06
C GLY A 345 19.44 -8.33 14.97
N PHE A 346 18.87 -9.50 14.89
CA PHE A 346 17.41 -9.72 14.90
C PHE A 346 16.96 -10.52 16.13
N GLY A 347 17.91 -11.12 16.89
CA GLY A 347 17.53 -12.06 17.94
C GLY A 347 16.61 -13.15 17.37
N GLU A 348 15.52 -13.41 18.07
CA GLU A 348 14.49 -14.36 17.71
C GLU A 348 13.38 -13.79 16.80
N THR A 349 13.36 -12.45 16.56
CA THR A 349 12.23 -11.78 15.91
C THR A 349 12.10 -12.07 14.42
N ALA A 350 13.11 -12.68 13.79
CA ALA A 350 13.10 -13.02 12.36
C ALA A 350 13.54 -14.48 12.16
N PRO A 351 12.75 -15.46 12.63
CA PRO A 351 13.08 -16.87 12.48
C PRO A 351 12.97 -17.30 11.01
N ALA A 352 13.88 -18.16 10.56
CA ALA A 352 13.78 -18.80 9.24
C ALA A 352 12.70 -19.89 9.24
N VAL A 353 12.48 -20.50 10.40
CA VAL A 353 11.55 -21.62 10.61
C VAL A 353 10.86 -21.46 11.98
N PRO A 354 9.66 -22.04 12.18
CA PRO A 354 9.05 -22.07 13.50
C PRO A 354 9.98 -22.74 14.53
N ASN A 355 10.09 -22.19 15.73
CA ASN A 355 10.91 -22.73 16.82
C ASN A 355 10.31 -23.99 17.49
N SER A 356 9.65 -24.85 16.73
CA SER A 356 8.87 -26.00 17.22
C SER A 356 9.72 -27.24 17.57
N SER A 357 10.98 -27.28 17.15
CA SER A 357 11.91 -28.39 17.44
C SER A 357 13.36 -27.90 17.58
N ASP A 358 14.23 -28.70 18.19
CA ASP A 358 15.64 -28.36 18.31
C ASP A 358 16.34 -28.25 16.96
N ALA A 359 15.98 -29.10 16.00
CA ALA A 359 16.46 -29.01 14.63
C ALA A 359 16.05 -27.70 13.94
N ASN A 360 14.84 -27.19 14.23
CA ASN A 360 14.42 -25.90 13.74
C ASN A 360 15.13 -24.75 14.45
N ARG A 361 15.28 -24.81 15.77
CA ARG A 361 16.04 -23.83 16.54
C ARG A 361 17.48 -23.74 16.05
N GLN A 362 18.11 -24.87 15.73
CA GLN A 362 19.45 -24.87 15.13
C GLN A 362 19.52 -24.09 13.83
N LYS A 363 18.49 -24.17 12.95
CA LYS A 363 18.41 -23.40 11.70
C LYS A 363 18.19 -21.92 11.96
N ASN A 364 17.52 -21.56 13.05
CA ASN A 364 17.30 -20.18 13.44
C ASN A 364 18.58 -19.53 13.97
N ARG A 365 19.43 -20.28 14.67
CA ARG A 365 20.77 -19.82 15.07
C ARG A 365 21.68 -19.74 13.85
N ARG A 366 21.74 -18.59 13.21
CA ARG A 366 22.48 -18.41 11.94
C ARG A 366 23.02 -16.99 11.80
N VAL A 367 23.99 -16.83 10.91
CA VAL A 367 24.39 -15.55 10.35
C VAL A 367 24.12 -15.56 8.85
N VAL A 368 23.55 -14.48 8.36
CA VAL A 368 23.24 -14.28 6.94
C VAL A 368 24.08 -13.14 6.39
N ILE A 369 24.79 -13.38 5.31
CA ILE A 369 25.51 -12.35 4.56
C ILE A 369 24.79 -12.15 3.23
N THR A 370 24.09 -11.04 3.09
CA THR A 370 23.36 -10.69 1.87
C THR A 370 24.15 -9.72 1.04
N VAL A 371 24.31 -10.05 -0.23
CA VAL A 371 24.95 -9.24 -1.27
C VAL A 371 23.85 -8.66 -2.13
N ALA A 372 23.73 -7.34 -2.21
CA ALA A 372 22.86 -6.71 -3.19
C ALA A 372 23.50 -6.85 -4.58
N SER A 373 22.80 -7.43 -5.54
CA SER A 373 23.22 -7.31 -6.95
C SER A 373 22.98 -5.86 -7.41
N ARG A 374 23.83 -5.42 -8.32
CA ARG A 374 23.70 -4.10 -8.97
C ARG A 374 22.43 -4.03 -9.82
#